data_22efd55ce6f4a7f246b612f04b08ddee
#
_entry.id   22efd55ce6f4a7f246b612f04b08ddee
#
_cell.length_a   1.000
_cell.length_b   1.000
_cell.length_c   1.000
_cell.angle_alpha   90.00
_cell.angle_beta   90.00
_cell.angle_gamma   90.00
#
_symmetry.space_group_name_H-M   'P 1'
#
loop_
_entity.id
_entity.type
_entity.pdbx_description
1 polymer ?
#
loop_
_entity_poly.entity_id
_entity_poly.type
_entity_poly.pdbx_seq_one_letter_code
_entity_poly.pdbx_strand_id
1 'polypeptide(L)'
;MKRVIMIVSTFVLVATTAAAQSASSRAWQQRMDVEIPLPVPMVELLPVNPFAIIVDETPKVLQASAPRKVDIRGAATVATFVDAKGVCLGAVPLELPVPGLTASLVEDLNGSRFDPAIADGLPQPSWVVLEIGMEGKIKESEILDQSLEMPNPETPSVPNQPVAMKPPGNLRNLKATPQTQLTKLAAPRRIKVSAPGRDDEVHIRALIHVTENGRCDRYVPLELYDGLNSWFSGYLATWRMQPASRDGAPVAVWVEYSARVRMKISGISSTTSRVVRDREYTPVE
;
A
#
# COMPACT_ATOMS: atom_id res chain seq x y z
N MET A 1 -35.18 -14.56 66.82
CA MET A 1 -33.93 -15.06 66.21
C MET A 1 -34.12 -15.61 64.79
N LYS A 2 -34.91 -15.00 63.89
CA LYS A 2 -35.12 -15.53 62.51
C LYS A 2 -34.78 -14.53 61.37
N ARG A 3 -34.22 -13.38 61.70
CA ARG A 3 -33.92 -12.34 60.66
C ARG A 3 -32.43 -12.17 60.34
N VAL A 4 -31.52 -12.81 61.04
CA VAL A 4 -30.08 -12.61 60.84
C VAL A 4 -29.48 -13.58 59.80
N ILE A 5 -30.11 -14.72 59.51
CA ILE A 5 -29.60 -15.74 58.59
C ILE A 5 -29.80 -15.36 57.12
N MET A 6 -30.76 -14.45 56.77
CA MET A 6 -31.09 -14.12 55.38
C MET A 6 -30.15 -13.08 54.76
N ILE A 7 -29.40 -12.31 55.57
CA ILE A 7 -28.50 -11.27 55.07
C ILE A 7 -27.13 -11.85 54.66
N VAL A 8 -26.68 -12.91 55.30
CA VAL A 8 -25.37 -13.49 54.99
C VAL A 8 -25.37 -14.27 53.67
N SER A 9 -26.50 -14.92 53.33
CA SER A 9 -26.61 -15.66 52.06
C SER A 9 -26.61 -14.76 50.82
N THR A 10 -27.15 -13.55 50.91
CA THR A 10 -27.21 -12.62 49.79
C THR A 10 -25.85 -11.98 49.48
N PHE A 11 -25.01 -11.75 50.50
CA PHE A 11 -23.66 -11.20 50.31
C PHE A 11 -22.68 -12.20 49.69
N VAL A 12 -22.79 -13.47 50.01
CA VAL A 12 -21.94 -14.52 49.43
C VAL A 12 -22.26 -14.74 47.94
N LEU A 13 -23.54 -14.65 47.54
CA LEU A 13 -23.96 -14.84 46.17
C LEU A 13 -23.51 -13.68 45.25
N VAL A 14 -23.54 -12.42 45.75
CA VAL A 14 -23.07 -11.26 45.02
C VAL A 14 -21.56 -11.25 44.85
N ALA A 15 -20.80 -11.71 45.86
CA ALA A 15 -19.35 -11.78 45.75
C ALA A 15 -18.87 -12.86 44.78
N THR A 16 -19.55 -13.99 44.66
CA THR A 16 -19.22 -15.05 43.73
C THR A 16 -19.54 -14.69 42.29
N THR A 17 -20.63 -13.97 42.01
CA THR A 17 -20.96 -13.50 40.67
C THR A 17 -20.01 -12.41 40.20
N ALA A 18 -19.60 -11.48 41.03
CA ALA A 18 -18.63 -10.44 40.72
C ALA A 18 -17.22 -11.02 40.41
N ALA A 19 -16.80 -12.04 41.17
CA ALA A 19 -15.53 -12.74 40.94
C ALA A 19 -15.52 -13.54 39.62
N ALA A 20 -16.66 -14.18 39.31
CA ALA A 20 -16.80 -14.91 38.03
C ALA A 20 -16.83 -13.97 36.82
N GLN A 21 -17.47 -12.80 36.91
CA GLN A 21 -17.46 -11.78 35.87
C GLN A 21 -16.07 -11.16 35.69
N SER A 22 -15.31 -10.92 36.75
CA SER A 22 -13.95 -10.39 36.65
C SER A 22 -12.96 -11.43 36.09
N ALA A 23 -13.13 -12.71 36.36
CA ALA A 23 -12.32 -13.78 35.77
C ALA A 23 -12.63 -13.99 34.28
N SER A 24 -13.90 -13.89 33.89
CA SER A 24 -14.31 -13.93 32.47
C SER A 24 -13.77 -12.76 31.68
N SER A 25 -13.86 -11.53 32.20
CA SER A 25 -13.33 -10.34 31.52
C SER A 25 -11.79 -10.37 31.40
N ARG A 26 -11.07 -10.89 32.40
CA ARG A 26 -9.61 -11.09 32.32
C ARG A 26 -9.24 -12.17 31.31
N ALA A 27 -9.97 -13.25 31.22
CA ALA A 27 -9.76 -14.29 30.20
C ALA A 27 -10.03 -13.80 28.81
N TRP A 28 -10.97 -12.85 28.62
CA TRP A 28 -11.20 -12.16 27.36
C TRP A 28 -10.07 -11.18 27.03
N GLN A 29 -9.60 -10.40 27.98
CA GLN A 29 -8.45 -9.51 27.81
C GLN A 29 -7.17 -10.26 27.45
N GLN A 30 -6.87 -11.37 28.12
CA GLN A 30 -5.72 -12.21 27.77
C GLN A 30 -5.82 -12.87 26.39
N ARG A 31 -7.02 -13.10 25.86
CA ARG A 31 -7.20 -13.56 24.46
C ARG A 31 -7.06 -12.43 23.42
N MET A 32 -7.19 -11.18 23.84
CA MET A 32 -7.00 -10.01 22.97
C MET A 32 -5.52 -9.64 22.83
N ASP A 33 -4.67 -10.03 23.79
CA ASP A 33 -3.22 -9.77 23.79
C ASP A 33 -2.41 -10.78 22.97
N VAL A 34 -3.06 -11.73 22.29
CA VAL A 34 -2.37 -12.53 21.27
C VAL A 34 -2.11 -11.61 20.08
N GLU A 35 -0.88 -11.19 19.96
CA GLU A 35 -0.38 -10.44 18.80
C GLU A 35 -0.68 -11.27 17.55
N ILE A 36 -1.69 -10.83 16.78
CA ILE A 36 -2.06 -11.50 15.53
C ILE A 36 -1.01 -11.06 14.53
N PRO A 37 -0.18 -11.97 13.99
CA PRO A 37 0.82 -11.60 13.01
C PRO A 37 0.11 -10.95 11.82
N LEU A 38 0.65 -9.81 11.37
CA LEU A 38 0.14 -9.13 10.19
C LEU A 38 0.35 -10.00 8.95
N PRO A 39 -0.60 -10.06 8.04
CA PRO A 39 -0.43 -10.71 6.74
C PRO A 39 0.82 -10.20 6.02
N VAL A 40 1.62 -11.12 5.50
CA VAL A 40 2.90 -10.81 4.84
C VAL A 40 2.68 -10.72 3.33
N PRO A 41 3.16 -9.66 2.66
CA PRO A 41 3.18 -9.61 1.19
C PRO A 41 4.18 -10.65 0.65
N MET A 42 3.75 -11.39 -0.37
CA MET A 42 4.60 -12.31 -1.11
C MET A 42 5.03 -11.66 -2.43
N VAL A 43 6.31 -11.65 -2.70
CA VAL A 43 6.89 -11.11 -3.94
C VAL A 43 7.14 -12.22 -4.97
N GLU A 44 7.29 -13.46 -4.52
CA GLU A 44 7.54 -14.60 -5.38
C GLU A 44 6.24 -15.19 -5.93
N LEU A 45 6.28 -15.55 -7.21
CA LEU A 45 5.20 -16.28 -7.87
C LEU A 45 4.94 -17.59 -7.12
N LEU A 46 3.68 -17.86 -6.85
CA LEU A 46 3.27 -19.09 -6.19
C LEU A 46 3.74 -20.31 -6.98
N PRO A 47 4.54 -21.21 -6.40
CA PRO A 47 5.15 -22.34 -7.12
C PRO A 47 4.14 -23.40 -7.55
N VAL A 48 2.90 -23.31 -7.12
CA VAL A 48 1.80 -24.24 -7.45
C VAL A 48 0.61 -23.40 -7.92
N ASN A 49 -0.10 -23.86 -8.93
CA ASN A 49 -1.33 -23.22 -9.38
C ASN A 49 -2.32 -23.14 -8.18
N PRO A 50 -2.48 -21.96 -7.54
CA PRO A 50 -3.28 -21.81 -6.34
C PRO A 50 -4.78 -22.00 -6.64
N PHE A 51 -5.13 -22.17 -7.90
CA PHE A 51 -6.49 -22.21 -8.44
C PHE A 51 -7.03 -23.65 -8.61
N ALA A 52 -6.24 -24.66 -8.23
CA ALA A 52 -6.62 -26.07 -8.45
C ALA A 52 -7.60 -26.62 -7.39
N ILE A 53 -7.96 -25.84 -6.39
CA ILE A 53 -8.86 -26.31 -5.31
C ILE A 53 -10.29 -25.99 -5.69
N ILE A 54 -11.08 -27.04 -5.97
CA ILE A 54 -12.53 -26.95 -6.09
C ILE A 54 -13.10 -26.94 -4.66
N VAL A 55 -13.92 -25.94 -4.36
CA VAL A 55 -14.60 -25.79 -3.06
C VAL A 55 -16.11 -25.84 -3.24
N ASP A 56 -16.82 -26.34 -2.22
CA ASP A 56 -18.29 -26.34 -2.20
C ASP A 56 -18.84 -24.98 -1.82
N GLU A 57 -18.15 -24.30 -0.88
CA GLU A 57 -18.48 -22.94 -0.46
C GLU A 57 -17.23 -22.06 -0.52
N THR A 58 -17.38 -20.88 -1.14
CA THR A 58 -16.34 -19.84 -1.19
C THR A 58 -16.25 -19.11 0.16
N PRO A 59 -15.09 -18.57 0.55
CA PRO A 59 -14.98 -17.83 1.78
C PRO A 59 -15.78 -16.53 1.73
N LYS A 60 -16.31 -16.10 2.89
CA LYS A 60 -17.11 -14.87 3.01
C LYS A 60 -16.59 -14.00 4.12
N VAL A 61 -16.44 -12.70 3.88
CA VAL A 61 -16.06 -11.71 4.90
C VAL A 61 -17.24 -11.53 5.86
N LEU A 62 -17.04 -11.85 7.13
CA LEU A 62 -18.01 -11.64 8.20
C LEU A 62 -17.81 -10.31 8.89
N GLN A 63 -16.55 -9.90 9.03
CA GLN A 63 -16.16 -8.64 9.65
C GLN A 63 -14.87 -8.14 9.01
N ALA A 64 -14.81 -6.83 8.76
CA ALA A 64 -13.60 -6.12 8.33
C ALA A 64 -13.67 -4.67 8.83
N SER A 65 -12.52 -4.08 9.13
CA SER A 65 -12.42 -2.68 9.56
C SER A 65 -11.23 -2.02 8.92
N ALA A 66 -11.44 -0.96 8.16
CA ALA A 66 -10.35 -0.20 7.57
C ALA A 66 -9.48 0.44 8.66
N PRO A 67 -8.15 0.29 8.60
CA PRO A 67 -7.25 0.92 9.56
C PRO A 67 -7.36 2.43 9.53
N ARG A 68 -7.28 3.06 10.71
CA ARG A 68 -7.23 4.50 10.86
C ARG A 68 -5.83 4.94 11.26
N LYS A 69 -5.33 6.03 10.67
CA LYS A 69 -4.04 6.66 11.02
C LYS A 69 -2.84 5.73 10.82
N VAL A 70 -2.65 5.29 9.61
CA VAL A 70 -1.49 4.46 9.22
C VAL A 70 -0.39 5.34 8.65
N ASP A 71 0.84 5.15 9.13
CA ASP A 71 2.02 5.76 8.52
C ASP A 71 2.32 5.07 7.20
N ILE A 72 2.60 5.86 6.16
CA ILE A 72 3.01 5.38 4.85
C ILE A 72 4.44 5.78 4.59
N ARG A 73 5.20 4.88 3.98
CA ARG A 73 6.57 5.11 3.55
C ARG A 73 6.76 4.48 2.18
N GLY A 74 7.57 5.12 1.36
CA GLY A 74 7.90 4.59 0.05
C GLY A 74 8.80 5.53 -0.71
N ALA A 75 9.11 5.18 -1.95
CA ALA A 75 9.84 6.03 -2.86
C ALA A 75 9.06 6.23 -4.15
N ALA A 76 9.06 7.46 -4.66
CA ALA A 76 8.64 7.73 -6.03
C ALA A 76 9.84 7.70 -6.95
N THR A 77 9.71 7.04 -8.09
CA THR A 77 10.67 7.09 -9.19
C THR A 77 10.12 8.02 -10.27
N VAL A 78 10.89 9.05 -10.63
CA VAL A 78 10.43 10.12 -11.52
C VAL A 78 11.51 10.45 -12.55
N ALA A 79 11.17 10.42 -13.83
CA ALA A 79 12.01 10.99 -14.89
C ALA A 79 11.78 12.50 -14.96
N THR A 80 12.84 13.29 -14.86
CA THR A 80 12.80 14.75 -14.79
C THR A 80 13.62 15.34 -15.92
N PHE A 81 13.07 16.26 -16.71
CA PHE A 81 13.81 16.99 -17.72
C PHE A 81 14.42 18.26 -17.12
N VAL A 82 15.73 18.35 -17.14
CA VAL A 82 16.49 19.49 -16.63
C VAL A 82 17.17 20.20 -17.78
N ASP A 83 16.95 21.51 -17.92
CA ASP A 83 17.60 22.33 -18.96
C ASP A 83 19.07 22.63 -18.62
N ALA A 84 19.79 23.21 -19.58
CA ALA A 84 21.20 23.60 -19.40
C ALA A 84 21.41 24.66 -18.31
N LYS A 85 20.35 25.35 -17.85
CA LYS A 85 20.41 26.31 -16.72
C LYS A 85 20.13 25.63 -15.37
N GLY A 86 19.88 24.33 -15.35
CA GLY A 86 19.53 23.58 -14.17
C GLY A 86 18.10 23.81 -13.69
N VAL A 87 17.17 24.16 -14.58
CA VAL A 87 15.76 24.30 -14.25
C VAL A 87 15.01 23.03 -14.69
N CYS A 88 14.23 22.45 -13.80
CA CYS A 88 13.30 21.40 -14.18
C CYS A 88 12.14 21.98 -15.00
N LEU A 89 12.01 21.52 -16.24
CA LEU A 89 10.93 21.93 -17.14
C LEU A 89 9.73 20.97 -17.12
N GLY A 90 9.87 19.83 -16.47
CA GLY A 90 8.78 18.87 -16.33
C GLY A 90 9.26 17.52 -15.79
N ALA A 91 8.31 16.73 -15.36
CA ALA A 91 8.55 15.42 -14.77
C ALA A 91 7.52 14.39 -15.23
N VAL A 92 7.95 13.14 -15.31
CA VAL A 92 7.12 11.97 -15.63
C VAL A 92 7.26 10.96 -14.50
N PRO A 93 6.23 10.74 -13.68
CA PRO A 93 6.24 9.70 -12.69
C PRO A 93 6.34 8.32 -13.35
N LEU A 94 7.29 7.52 -12.91
CA LEU A 94 7.50 6.15 -13.37
C LEU A 94 6.90 5.15 -12.37
N GLU A 95 7.12 5.40 -11.08
CA GLU A 95 6.61 4.60 -9.98
C GLU A 95 6.19 5.54 -8.85
N LEU A 96 5.07 5.24 -8.21
CA LEU A 96 4.53 6.04 -7.10
C LEU A 96 4.28 5.13 -5.89
N PRO A 97 4.65 5.56 -4.68
CA PRO A 97 4.42 4.77 -3.48
C PRO A 97 2.96 4.83 -2.98
N VAL A 98 2.24 5.86 -3.38
CA VAL A 98 0.83 6.08 -3.04
C VAL A 98 0.11 6.74 -4.20
N PRO A 99 -1.21 6.53 -4.34
CA PRO A 99 -2.01 7.15 -5.38
C PRO A 99 -2.14 8.67 -5.18
N GLY A 100 -2.58 9.36 -6.22
CA GLY A 100 -2.90 10.79 -6.15
C GLY A 100 -1.71 11.74 -6.08
N LEU A 101 -0.49 11.23 -5.91
CA LEU A 101 0.73 12.06 -5.85
C LEU A 101 1.16 12.63 -7.19
N THR A 102 0.65 12.09 -8.31
CA THR A 102 1.13 12.46 -9.66
C THR A 102 1.12 13.97 -9.90
N ALA A 103 -0.02 14.61 -9.66
CA ALA A 103 -0.18 16.03 -9.96
C ALA A 103 0.68 16.92 -9.05
N SER A 104 0.63 16.68 -7.73
CA SER A 104 1.41 17.46 -6.77
C SER A 104 2.91 17.24 -6.93
N LEU A 105 3.35 16.00 -7.20
CA LEU A 105 4.76 15.71 -7.42
C LEU A 105 5.30 16.41 -8.68
N VAL A 106 4.56 16.38 -9.79
CA VAL A 106 4.94 17.06 -11.03
C VAL A 106 4.95 18.58 -10.82
N GLU A 107 3.95 19.14 -10.13
CA GLU A 107 3.88 20.55 -9.80
C GLU A 107 5.06 21.01 -8.92
N ASP A 108 5.36 20.29 -7.86
CA ASP A 108 6.46 20.58 -6.94
C ASP A 108 7.84 20.44 -7.61
N LEU A 109 7.98 19.56 -8.59
CA LEU A 109 9.22 19.41 -9.38
C LEU A 109 9.38 20.49 -10.44
N ASN A 110 8.29 20.97 -11.03
CA ASN A 110 8.33 22.03 -12.03
C ASN A 110 8.98 23.31 -11.47
N GLY A 111 9.98 23.82 -12.16
CA GLY A 111 10.74 24.99 -11.72
C GLY A 111 11.77 24.71 -10.60
N SER A 112 11.85 23.48 -10.09
CA SER A 112 12.89 23.09 -9.13
C SER A 112 14.29 23.27 -9.70
N ARG A 113 15.26 23.54 -8.83
CA ARG A 113 16.65 23.81 -9.21
C ARG A 113 17.52 22.59 -9.06
N PHE A 114 18.33 22.38 -10.09
CA PHE A 114 19.33 21.32 -10.20
C PHE A 114 20.70 21.93 -10.49
N ASP A 115 21.73 21.19 -10.18
CA ASP A 115 23.01 21.35 -10.86
C ASP A 115 22.85 20.71 -12.25
N PRO A 116 23.11 21.42 -13.37
CA PRO A 116 22.87 20.89 -14.69
C PRO A 116 23.82 19.71 -15.01
N ALA A 117 23.41 18.88 -15.96
CA ALA A 117 24.28 17.88 -16.52
C ALA A 117 25.44 18.55 -17.30
N ILE A 118 26.58 17.87 -17.38
CA ILE A 118 27.77 18.37 -18.07
C ILE A 118 28.21 17.36 -19.13
N ALA A 119 28.47 17.85 -20.37
CA ALA A 119 29.19 17.12 -21.38
C ALA A 119 30.26 18.06 -21.97
N ASP A 120 31.46 17.56 -22.18
CA ASP A 120 32.59 18.33 -22.70
C ASP A 120 32.84 19.65 -21.96
N GLY A 121 32.61 19.65 -20.65
CA GLY A 121 32.76 20.82 -19.78
C GLY A 121 31.62 21.84 -19.88
N LEU A 122 30.62 21.64 -20.71
CA LEU A 122 29.50 22.55 -20.92
C LEU A 122 28.20 22.02 -20.32
N PRO A 123 27.35 22.88 -19.72
CA PRO A 123 26.03 22.50 -19.27
C PRO A 123 25.15 22.04 -20.40
N GLN A 124 24.45 20.92 -20.20
CA GLN A 124 23.58 20.29 -21.21
C GLN A 124 22.20 19.99 -20.66
N PRO A 125 21.14 20.11 -21.51
CA PRO A 125 19.82 19.60 -21.14
C PRO A 125 19.81 18.08 -21.11
N SER A 126 19.17 17.49 -20.11
CA SER A 126 19.14 16.03 -19.95
C SER A 126 17.91 15.54 -19.23
N TRP A 127 17.54 14.30 -19.51
CA TRP A 127 16.67 13.53 -18.63
C TRP A 127 17.49 12.94 -17.49
N VAL A 128 16.92 12.99 -16.29
CA VAL A 128 17.50 12.35 -15.11
C VAL A 128 16.40 11.61 -14.37
N VAL A 129 16.65 10.37 -13.99
CA VAL A 129 15.75 9.59 -13.13
C VAL A 129 16.09 9.84 -11.68
N LEU A 130 15.09 10.25 -10.92
CA LEU A 130 15.19 10.51 -9.49
C LEU A 130 14.43 9.44 -8.73
N GLU A 131 14.96 9.04 -7.60
CA GLU A 131 14.24 8.36 -6.54
C GLU A 131 14.05 9.36 -5.39
N ILE A 132 12.79 9.57 -5.00
CA ILE A 132 12.39 10.52 -3.97
C ILE A 132 11.72 9.74 -2.85
N GLY A 133 12.42 9.59 -1.72
CA GLY A 133 11.87 8.98 -0.51
C GLY A 133 10.77 9.86 0.08
N MET A 134 9.67 9.26 0.48
CA MET A 134 8.49 9.94 0.99
C MET A 134 8.01 9.29 2.28
N GLU A 135 7.53 10.12 3.18
CA GLU A 135 6.80 9.71 4.38
C GLU A 135 5.49 10.50 4.47
N GLY A 136 4.45 9.85 4.96
CA GLY A 136 3.15 10.47 5.12
C GLY A 136 2.23 9.65 6.01
N LYS A 137 0.95 10.05 6.06
CA LYS A 137 -0.07 9.38 6.88
C LYS A 137 -1.39 9.27 6.14
N ILE A 138 -2.00 8.09 6.21
CA ILE A 138 -3.42 7.93 5.93
C ILE A 138 -4.16 8.35 7.21
N LYS A 139 -5.00 9.37 7.12
CA LYS A 139 -5.83 9.83 8.25
C LYS A 139 -7.16 9.12 8.31
N GLU A 140 -7.72 8.88 7.17
CA GLU A 140 -9.05 8.29 7.00
C GLU A 140 -9.02 7.38 5.77
N SER A 141 -9.74 6.28 5.85
CA SER A 141 -9.98 5.39 4.71
C SER A 141 -11.38 4.80 4.78
N GLU A 142 -12.02 4.69 3.63
CA GLU A 142 -13.37 4.16 3.46
C GLU A 142 -13.37 3.18 2.30
N ILE A 143 -13.88 1.97 2.53
CA ILE A 143 -14.11 0.99 1.46
C ILE A 143 -15.44 1.35 0.79
N LEU A 144 -15.38 1.74 -0.48
CA LEU A 144 -16.56 2.14 -1.26
C LEU A 144 -17.30 0.93 -1.80
N ASP A 145 -16.54 -0.01 -2.33
CA ASP A 145 -17.02 -1.31 -2.77
C ASP A 145 -15.90 -2.35 -2.66
N GLN A 146 -16.29 -3.62 -2.60
CA GLN A 146 -15.33 -4.73 -2.59
C GLN A 146 -15.96 -6.00 -3.14
N SER A 147 -15.16 -6.83 -3.79
CA SER A 147 -15.49 -8.19 -4.19
C SER A 147 -14.44 -9.18 -3.71
N LEU A 148 -14.88 -10.43 -3.56
CA LEU A 148 -14.03 -11.55 -3.21
C LEU A 148 -14.44 -12.72 -4.10
N GLU A 149 -13.55 -13.14 -4.98
CA GLU A 149 -13.84 -14.12 -6.02
C GLU A 149 -12.79 -15.24 -6.01
N MET A 150 -13.22 -16.43 -6.43
CA MET A 150 -12.24 -17.48 -6.71
C MET A 150 -11.45 -17.08 -7.95
N PRO A 151 -10.13 -17.18 -7.92
CA PRO A 151 -9.30 -16.78 -9.05
C PRO A 151 -9.63 -17.62 -10.29
N ASN A 152 -9.71 -16.97 -11.44
CA ASN A 152 -9.93 -17.65 -12.71
C ASN A 152 -8.62 -18.25 -13.22
N PRO A 153 -8.50 -19.59 -13.38
CA PRO A 153 -7.27 -20.20 -13.88
C PRO A 153 -6.95 -19.82 -15.34
N GLU A 154 -7.95 -19.39 -16.10
CA GLU A 154 -7.76 -19.01 -17.51
C GLU A 154 -7.23 -17.57 -17.67
N THR A 155 -7.33 -16.77 -16.62
CA THR A 155 -6.85 -15.37 -16.63
C THR A 155 -5.81 -15.22 -15.52
N PRO A 156 -4.52 -15.55 -15.78
CA PRO A 156 -3.50 -15.43 -14.75
C PRO A 156 -3.39 -13.98 -14.29
N SER A 157 -3.58 -13.77 -13.00
CA SER A 157 -3.40 -12.47 -12.36
C SER A 157 -1.92 -12.11 -12.41
N VAL A 158 -1.55 -11.16 -13.24
CA VAL A 158 -0.17 -10.70 -13.37
C VAL A 158 0.11 -9.66 -12.27
N PRO A 159 1.17 -9.84 -11.46
CA PRO A 159 1.57 -8.82 -10.49
C PRO A 159 1.82 -7.47 -11.16
N ASN A 160 1.62 -6.42 -10.38
CA ASN A 160 1.77 -5.03 -10.80
C ASN A 160 2.92 -4.81 -11.78
N GLN A 161 2.59 -4.52 -13.03
CA GLN A 161 3.55 -3.89 -13.93
C GLN A 161 3.37 -2.38 -13.83
N PRO A 162 4.44 -1.63 -13.53
CA PRO A 162 4.35 -0.17 -13.51
C PRO A 162 3.85 0.31 -14.89
N VAL A 163 2.72 1.01 -14.89
CA VAL A 163 2.18 1.62 -16.11
C VAL A 163 3.13 2.74 -16.50
N ALA A 164 3.88 2.55 -17.58
CA ALA A 164 4.73 3.58 -18.13
C ALA A 164 3.87 4.78 -18.54
N MET A 165 3.94 5.88 -17.80
CA MET A 165 3.20 7.09 -18.12
C MET A 165 3.87 7.77 -19.33
N LYS A 166 3.05 8.17 -20.32
CA LYS A 166 3.54 8.95 -21.44
C LYS A 166 3.90 10.36 -20.97
N PRO A 167 5.01 10.93 -21.48
CA PRO A 167 5.37 12.29 -21.13
C PRO A 167 4.28 13.28 -21.59
N PRO A 168 4.01 14.33 -20.81
CA PRO A 168 3.13 15.43 -21.24
C PRO A 168 3.58 15.99 -22.59
N GLY A 169 2.64 16.48 -23.42
CA GLY A 169 2.90 16.91 -24.78
C GLY A 169 4.00 17.97 -24.93
N ASN A 170 4.15 18.84 -23.92
CA ASN A 170 5.22 19.86 -23.87
C ASN A 170 6.63 19.28 -23.68
N LEU A 171 6.76 18.03 -23.18
CA LEU A 171 8.05 17.39 -22.95
C LEU A 171 8.49 16.47 -24.10
N ARG A 172 7.58 16.10 -25.02
CA ARG A 172 7.87 15.14 -26.11
C ARG A 172 8.92 15.63 -27.11
N ASN A 173 8.98 16.91 -27.34
CA ASN A 173 9.85 17.53 -28.38
C ASN A 173 11.15 18.09 -27.77
N LEU A 174 11.43 17.89 -26.50
CA LEU A 174 12.64 18.41 -25.89
C LEU A 174 13.83 17.53 -26.26
N LYS A 175 14.84 18.16 -26.87
CA LYS A 175 16.11 17.48 -27.16
C LYS A 175 16.93 17.35 -25.89
N ALA A 176 17.23 16.12 -25.48
CA ALA A 176 18.11 15.81 -24.37
C ALA A 176 19.42 15.23 -24.86
N THR A 177 20.50 15.52 -24.16
CA THR A 177 21.78 14.85 -24.35
C THR A 177 21.70 13.46 -23.69
N PRO A 178 22.02 12.37 -24.44
CA PRO A 178 22.01 11.01 -23.89
C PRO A 178 22.94 10.88 -22.68
N GLN A 179 22.57 10.08 -21.69
CA GLN A 179 23.39 9.89 -20.48
C GLN A 179 24.79 9.39 -20.79
N THR A 180 24.96 8.59 -21.85
CA THR A 180 26.25 8.07 -22.29
C THR A 180 27.23 9.15 -22.74
N GLN A 181 26.77 10.35 -23.08
CA GLN A 181 27.58 11.50 -23.48
C GLN A 181 27.84 12.46 -22.32
N LEU A 182 27.24 12.23 -21.14
CA LEU A 182 27.37 13.11 -20.00
C LEU A 182 28.57 12.71 -19.14
N THR A 183 29.41 13.68 -18.79
CA THR A 183 30.49 13.50 -17.79
C THR A 183 29.97 13.68 -16.37
N LYS A 184 28.85 14.40 -16.20
CA LYS A 184 28.17 14.60 -14.93
C LYS A 184 26.67 14.65 -15.17
N LEU A 185 25.91 13.84 -14.38
CA LEU A 185 24.44 13.88 -14.43
C LEU A 185 23.91 15.11 -13.68
N ALA A 186 22.73 15.59 -14.10
CA ALA A 186 22.04 16.62 -13.33
C ALA A 186 21.68 16.10 -11.94
N ALA A 187 21.82 16.95 -10.94
CA ALA A 187 21.55 16.59 -9.55
C ALA A 187 20.62 17.61 -8.87
N PRO A 188 19.59 17.17 -8.14
CA PRO A 188 18.68 18.06 -7.47
C PRO A 188 19.38 18.80 -6.33
N ARG A 189 19.14 20.12 -6.19
CA ARG A 189 19.63 20.90 -5.05
C ARG A 189 18.76 20.68 -3.82
N ARG A 190 17.45 20.84 -3.99
CA ARG A 190 16.45 20.59 -2.95
C ARG A 190 15.11 20.31 -3.58
N ILE A 191 14.51 19.18 -3.24
CA ILE A 191 13.14 18.83 -3.65
C ILE A 191 12.26 18.88 -2.40
N LYS A 192 11.09 19.50 -2.54
CA LYS A 192 10.01 19.44 -1.55
C LYS A 192 8.82 18.82 -2.24
N VAL A 193 8.16 17.89 -1.58
CA VAL A 193 6.92 17.28 -2.05
C VAL A 193 5.82 17.61 -1.05
N SER A 194 4.72 18.11 -1.56
CA SER A 194 3.53 18.49 -0.79
C SER A 194 2.50 17.38 -0.82
N ALA A 195 1.70 17.27 0.25
CA ALA A 195 0.55 16.37 0.24
C ALA A 195 -0.51 16.88 -0.75
N PRO A 196 -1.24 15.98 -1.45
CA PRO A 196 -2.24 16.38 -2.46
C PRO A 196 -3.41 17.18 -1.88
N GLY A 197 -3.63 17.17 -0.56
CA GLY A 197 -4.66 17.98 0.10
C GLY A 197 -6.11 17.58 -0.17
N ARG A 198 -6.32 16.53 -0.96
CA ARG A 198 -7.64 16.00 -1.35
C ARG A 198 -7.73 14.51 -1.04
N ASP A 199 -8.96 14.02 -1.01
CA ASP A 199 -9.23 12.58 -0.93
C ASP A 199 -8.97 11.95 -2.30
N ASP A 200 -8.32 10.79 -2.31
CA ASP A 200 -8.07 10.01 -3.51
C ASP A 200 -8.84 8.69 -3.47
N GLU A 201 -9.35 8.28 -4.63
CA GLU A 201 -9.90 6.94 -4.82
C GLU A 201 -8.85 6.04 -5.46
N VAL A 202 -8.65 4.89 -4.83
CA VAL A 202 -7.65 3.90 -5.20
C VAL A 202 -8.35 2.60 -5.52
N HIS A 203 -7.99 1.98 -6.63
CA HIS A 203 -8.33 0.60 -6.91
C HIS A 203 -7.25 -0.32 -6.35
N ILE A 204 -7.64 -1.34 -5.61
CA ILE A 204 -6.76 -2.32 -4.99
C ILE A 204 -7.16 -3.69 -5.47
N ARG A 205 -6.18 -4.48 -5.95
CA ARG A 205 -6.35 -5.90 -6.26
C ARG A 205 -5.22 -6.71 -5.63
N ALA A 206 -5.57 -7.85 -5.07
CA ALA A 206 -4.60 -8.76 -4.48
C ALA A 206 -5.13 -10.20 -4.49
N LEU A 207 -4.24 -11.17 -4.59
CA LEU A 207 -4.56 -12.53 -4.19
C LEU A 207 -4.34 -12.65 -2.69
N ILE A 208 -5.33 -13.19 -1.97
CA ILE A 208 -5.31 -13.31 -0.52
C ILE A 208 -5.39 -14.77 -0.16
N HIS A 209 -4.51 -15.24 0.70
CA HIS A 209 -4.59 -16.58 1.26
C HIS A 209 -5.48 -16.56 2.51
N VAL A 210 -6.59 -17.29 2.44
CA VAL A 210 -7.54 -17.49 3.55
C VAL A 210 -7.29 -18.85 4.15
N THR A 211 -6.96 -18.89 5.43
CA THR A 211 -6.70 -20.12 6.18
C THR A 211 -8.00 -20.84 6.56
N GLU A 212 -7.89 -22.10 6.95
CA GLU A 212 -9.00 -22.92 7.47
C GLU A 212 -9.71 -22.29 8.68
N ASN A 213 -9.04 -21.39 9.38
CA ASN A 213 -9.60 -20.65 10.52
C ASN A 213 -10.28 -19.33 10.11
N GLY A 214 -10.43 -19.05 8.83
CA GLY A 214 -11.04 -17.81 8.34
C GLY A 214 -10.21 -16.56 8.61
N ARG A 215 -8.88 -16.67 8.58
CA ARG A 215 -7.92 -15.58 8.71
C ARG A 215 -7.11 -15.41 7.45
N CYS A 216 -6.66 -14.20 7.20
CA CYS A 216 -5.66 -13.94 6.16
C CYS A 216 -4.26 -13.97 6.80
N ASP A 217 -3.35 -14.74 6.22
CA ASP A 217 -1.96 -14.83 6.69
C ASP A 217 -0.95 -14.25 5.69
N ARG A 218 -1.28 -14.20 4.41
CA ARG A 218 -0.41 -13.66 3.35
C ARG A 218 -1.23 -13.21 2.15
N TYR A 219 -0.61 -12.40 1.29
CA TYR A 219 -1.21 -11.92 0.06
C TYR A 219 -0.16 -11.66 -1.03
N VAL A 220 -0.59 -11.66 -2.28
CA VAL A 220 0.20 -11.23 -3.44
C VAL A 220 -0.44 -9.95 -3.99
N PRO A 221 0.25 -8.81 -3.98
CA PRO A 221 -0.27 -7.59 -4.58
C PRO A 221 -0.35 -7.74 -6.10
N LEU A 222 -1.55 -7.51 -6.67
CA LEU A 222 -1.79 -7.48 -8.12
C LEU A 222 -1.86 -6.04 -8.61
N GLU A 223 -2.57 -5.20 -7.87
CA GLU A 223 -2.71 -3.77 -8.10
C GLU A 223 -2.75 -3.09 -6.73
N LEU A 224 -1.57 -2.81 -6.19
CA LEU A 224 -1.40 -2.20 -4.87
C LEU A 224 -0.13 -1.36 -4.89
N TYR A 225 -0.23 -0.12 -4.44
CA TYR A 225 0.92 0.76 -4.27
C TYR A 225 1.75 0.34 -3.07
N ASP A 226 3.08 0.32 -3.20
CA ASP A 226 3.99 -0.14 -2.14
C ASP A 226 3.81 0.60 -0.82
N GLY A 227 3.55 1.90 -0.87
CA GLY A 227 3.29 2.71 0.32
C GLY A 227 2.00 2.33 1.06
N LEU A 228 1.10 1.57 0.43
CA LEU A 228 -0.13 1.09 1.03
C LEU A 228 -0.03 -0.32 1.64
N ASN A 229 1.11 -1.00 1.50
CA ASN A 229 1.28 -2.36 2.03
C ASN A 229 0.98 -2.46 3.53
N SER A 230 1.47 -1.51 4.34
CA SER A 230 1.19 -1.48 5.79
C SER A 230 -0.29 -1.29 6.11
N TRP A 231 -0.96 -0.42 5.35
CA TRP A 231 -2.40 -0.21 5.48
C TRP A 231 -3.17 -1.49 5.11
N PHE A 232 -2.82 -2.10 3.98
CA PHE A 232 -3.50 -3.30 3.48
C PHE A 232 -3.29 -4.50 4.42
N SER A 233 -2.07 -4.74 4.89
CA SER A 233 -1.79 -5.75 5.90
C SER A 233 -2.62 -5.52 7.18
N GLY A 234 -2.68 -4.29 7.67
CA GLY A 234 -3.51 -3.92 8.81
C GLY A 234 -5.00 -4.14 8.56
N TYR A 235 -5.48 -3.88 7.34
CA TYR A 235 -6.87 -4.15 6.95
C TYR A 235 -7.17 -5.64 6.98
N LEU A 236 -6.35 -6.46 6.31
CA LEU A 236 -6.52 -7.91 6.26
C LEU A 236 -6.45 -8.55 7.67
N ALA A 237 -5.61 -8.03 8.56
CA ALA A 237 -5.52 -8.51 9.94
C ALA A 237 -6.83 -8.36 10.73
N THR A 238 -7.67 -7.39 10.37
CA THR A 238 -8.99 -7.20 11.01
C THR A 238 -10.04 -8.19 10.51
N TRP A 239 -9.80 -8.88 9.40
CA TRP A 239 -10.78 -9.73 8.77
C TRP A 239 -11.10 -10.95 9.63
N ARG A 240 -12.40 -11.23 9.69
CA ARG A 240 -12.97 -12.48 10.17
C ARG A 240 -13.82 -13.03 9.06
N MET A 241 -13.49 -14.23 8.61
CA MET A 241 -14.14 -14.84 7.46
C MET A 241 -14.75 -16.18 7.84
N GLN A 242 -15.84 -16.52 7.19
CA GLN A 242 -16.21 -17.92 7.03
C GLN A 242 -15.17 -18.52 6.09
N PRO A 243 -14.43 -19.59 6.48
CA PRO A 243 -13.48 -20.22 5.57
C PRO A 243 -14.20 -20.89 4.40
N ALA A 244 -13.46 -21.17 3.34
CA ALA A 244 -13.97 -22.06 2.29
C ALA A 244 -14.22 -23.46 2.85
N SER A 245 -15.15 -24.20 2.28
CA SER A 245 -15.37 -25.60 2.64
C SER A 245 -15.29 -26.52 1.43
N ARG A 246 -14.84 -27.77 1.72
CA ARG A 246 -14.84 -28.87 0.77
C ARG A 246 -15.25 -30.14 1.53
N ASP A 247 -16.25 -30.87 1.01
CA ASP A 247 -16.81 -32.05 1.66
C ASP A 247 -17.24 -31.77 3.13
N GLY A 248 -17.73 -30.55 3.40
CA GLY A 248 -18.13 -30.10 4.73
C GLY A 248 -16.98 -29.76 5.69
N ALA A 249 -15.72 -29.86 5.27
CA ALA A 249 -14.55 -29.49 6.06
C ALA A 249 -14.00 -28.13 5.62
N PRO A 250 -13.52 -27.27 6.57
CA PRO A 250 -12.88 -26.03 6.22
C PRO A 250 -11.55 -26.28 5.51
N VAL A 251 -11.28 -25.53 4.45
CA VAL A 251 -10.04 -25.63 3.67
C VAL A 251 -9.43 -24.25 3.43
N ALA A 252 -8.09 -24.21 3.42
CA ALA A 252 -7.37 -23.01 3.04
C ALA A 252 -7.40 -22.81 1.53
N VAL A 253 -7.61 -21.55 1.10
CA VAL A 253 -7.73 -21.20 -0.32
C VAL A 253 -7.10 -19.85 -0.63
N TRP A 254 -6.74 -19.64 -1.88
CA TRP A 254 -6.47 -18.33 -2.43
C TRP A 254 -7.74 -17.75 -3.05
N VAL A 255 -7.97 -16.46 -2.81
CA VAL A 255 -9.07 -15.69 -3.40
C VAL A 255 -8.54 -14.40 -3.98
N GLU A 256 -9.16 -13.93 -5.05
CA GLU A 256 -8.90 -12.60 -5.60
C GLU A 256 -9.80 -11.59 -4.89
N TYR A 257 -9.17 -10.59 -4.33
CA TYR A 257 -9.81 -9.44 -3.71
C TYR A 257 -9.67 -8.23 -4.62
N SER A 258 -10.77 -7.52 -4.81
CA SER A 258 -10.81 -6.24 -5.50
C SER A 258 -11.62 -5.25 -4.68
N ALA A 259 -11.13 -4.00 -4.56
CA ALA A 259 -11.85 -2.94 -3.86
C ALA A 259 -11.54 -1.57 -4.43
N ARG A 260 -12.53 -0.66 -4.34
CA ARG A 260 -12.31 0.78 -4.43
C ARG A 260 -12.28 1.36 -3.02
N VAL A 261 -11.24 2.12 -2.74
CA VAL A 261 -10.99 2.69 -1.43
C VAL A 261 -10.79 4.19 -1.58
N ARG A 262 -11.53 4.96 -0.81
CA ARG A 262 -11.29 6.41 -0.66
C ARG A 262 -10.33 6.62 0.49
N MET A 263 -9.26 7.38 0.26
CA MET A 263 -8.23 7.64 1.26
C MET A 263 -7.92 9.13 1.37
N LYS A 264 -7.82 9.60 2.61
CA LYS A 264 -7.30 10.93 2.92
C LYS A 264 -5.85 10.82 3.37
N ILE A 265 -4.96 11.20 2.46
CA ILE A 265 -3.52 11.18 2.71
C ILE A 265 -3.05 12.57 3.10
N SER A 266 -2.21 12.67 4.12
CA SER A 266 -1.74 13.97 4.64
C SER A 266 -0.32 13.90 5.15
N GLY A 267 0.30 15.06 5.30
CA GLY A 267 1.63 15.20 5.88
C GLY A 267 2.72 14.56 5.02
N ILE A 268 2.49 14.35 3.71
CA ILE A 268 3.53 13.85 2.82
C ILE A 268 4.66 14.87 2.78
N SER A 269 5.88 14.36 2.98
CA SER A 269 7.11 15.11 2.84
C SER A 269 8.16 14.26 2.13
N SER A 270 9.03 14.90 1.37
CA SER A 270 10.24 14.24 0.85
C SER A 270 11.26 14.13 1.97
N THR A 271 11.80 12.92 2.16
CA THR A 271 12.85 12.65 3.15
C THR A 271 14.23 12.69 2.52
N THR A 272 14.35 12.15 1.31
CA THR A 272 15.59 12.06 0.54
C THR A 272 15.30 12.21 -0.93
N SER A 273 16.29 12.63 -1.71
CA SER A 273 16.26 12.57 -3.16
C SER A 273 17.61 12.16 -3.70
N ARG A 274 17.65 11.19 -4.61
CA ARG A 274 18.89 10.73 -5.25
C ARG A 274 18.69 10.50 -6.73
N VAL A 275 19.78 10.62 -7.50
CA VAL A 275 19.80 10.26 -8.90
C VAL A 275 20.00 8.76 -9.04
N VAL A 276 19.16 8.11 -9.81
CA VAL A 276 19.29 6.70 -10.18
C VAL A 276 20.20 6.61 -11.41
N ARG A 277 21.46 6.17 -11.21
CA ARG A 277 22.47 6.18 -12.28
C ARG A 277 22.30 5.09 -13.31
N ASP A 278 21.71 3.96 -12.90
CA ASP A 278 21.59 2.76 -13.73
C ASP A 278 20.28 2.71 -14.52
N ARG A 279 19.52 3.81 -14.53
CA ARG A 279 18.22 3.90 -15.19
C ARG A 279 18.16 5.12 -16.10
N GLU A 280 18.17 4.87 -17.40
CA GLU A 280 17.97 5.90 -18.41
C GLU A 280 16.48 5.96 -18.79
N TYR A 281 15.96 7.18 -18.95
CA TYR A 281 14.62 7.41 -19.42
C TYR A 281 14.66 7.90 -20.87
N THR A 282 14.05 7.13 -21.76
CA THR A 282 13.81 7.54 -23.14
C THR A 282 12.33 7.81 -23.32
N PRO A 283 11.92 9.04 -23.67
CA PRO A 283 10.52 9.35 -23.94
C PRO A 283 9.97 8.45 -25.05
N VAL A 284 8.81 7.84 -24.78
CA VAL A 284 8.08 7.07 -25.81
C VAL A 284 7.31 8.07 -26.67
N GLU A 285 7.52 8.01 -28.00
CA GLU A 285 6.82 8.83 -29.00
C GLU A 285 5.30 8.60 -29.06
#